data_2fcd04fd02bc07475107e694078ebcaf
#
_entry.id   2fcd04fd02bc07475107e694078ebcaf
#
_cell.length_a   1.000
_cell.length_b   1.000
_cell.length_c   1.000
_cell.angle_alpha   90.00
_cell.angle_beta   90.00
_cell.angle_gamma   90.00
#
_symmetry.space_group_name_H-M   'P 1'
#
loop_
_entity.id
_entity.type
_entity.pdbx_description
1 polymer ?
#
loop_
_entity_poly.entity_id
_entity_poly.type
_entity_poly.pdbx_seq_one_letter_code
_entity_poly.pdbx_strand_id
1 'polypeptide(L)'
;ATPYAGAEGLAGALLVLAGLALIGLGLLCVWLEIGRPLRAMNVMLRPGSSWMSRESMVAPLVFGLGLAVAAGLRAWAPLLVLAALGFLYCQARIVQAARGIPAWREPMVVPLLVATGLAEGAGLYWLGALAPSAMMMFLGSSSSLPRSAQPSRPMDRRR
;
A
#
# COMPACT_ATOMS: atom_id res chain seq x y z
N ALA A 1 -13.67 25.68 6.01
CA ALA A 1 -12.81 24.51 5.85
C ALA A 1 -12.65 23.88 7.25
N THR A 2 -13.24 22.70 7.45
CA THR A 2 -13.16 21.99 8.73
C THR A 2 -11.74 21.40 8.91
N PRO A 3 -11.11 21.52 10.11
CA PRO A 3 -9.77 20.99 10.37
C PRO A 3 -9.68 19.46 10.18
N TYR A 4 -10.80 18.76 10.23
CA TYR A 4 -10.91 17.31 9.99
C TYR A 4 -10.65 16.90 8.51
N ALA A 5 -10.97 17.76 7.55
CA ALA A 5 -10.73 17.47 6.13
C ALA A 5 -9.23 17.33 5.81
N GLY A 6 -8.36 18.02 6.56
CA GLY A 6 -6.91 17.91 6.42
C GLY A 6 -6.34 16.59 6.97
N ALA A 7 -6.81 16.14 8.13
CA ALA A 7 -6.30 14.92 8.78
C ALA A 7 -6.69 13.64 8.02
N GLU A 8 -7.94 13.54 7.57
CA GLU A 8 -8.40 12.42 6.72
C GLU A 8 -7.68 12.39 5.37
N GLY A 9 -7.43 13.57 4.79
CA GLY A 9 -6.66 13.69 3.55
C GLY A 9 -5.23 13.21 3.70
N LEU A 10 -4.59 13.56 4.81
CA LEU A 10 -3.22 13.13 5.13
C LEU A 10 -3.13 11.62 5.36
N ALA A 11 -4.07 11.06 6.15
CA ALA A 11 -4.11 9.61 6.39
C ALA A 11 -4.29 8.82 5.08
N GLY A 12 -5.20 9.25 4.20
CA GLY A 12 -5.39 8.64 2.88
C GLY A 12 -4.14 8.74 2.00
N ALA A 13 -3.46 9.90 1.99
CA ALA A 13 -2.22 10.07 1.24
C ALA A 13 -1.11 9.15 1.77
N LEU A 14 -0.96 9.02 3.09
CA LEU A 14 0.02 8.13 3.71
C LEU A 14 -0.25 6.66 3.38
N LEU A 15 -1.51 6.22 3.36
CA LEU A 15 -1.88 4.85 2.96
C LEU A 15 -1.53 4.58 1.49
N VAL A 16 -1.80 5.53 0.59
CA VAL A 16 -1.43 5.39 -0.84
C VAL A 16 0.09 5.33 -0.98
N LEU A 17 0.83 6.20 -0.30
CA LEU A 17 2.30 6.22 -0.35
C LEU A 17 2.90 4.93 0.24
N ALA A 18 2.34 4.40 1.33
CA ALA A 18 2.76 3.12 1.91
C ALA A 18 2.53 1.96 0.92
N GLY A 19 1.38 1.93 0.25
CA GLY A 19 1.09 0.95 -0.80
C GLY A 19 2.08 1.04 -1.97
N LEU A 20 2.36 2.25 -2.46
CA LEU A 20 3.37 2.46 -3.51
C LEU A 20 4.77 2.02 -3.06
N ALA A 21 5.15 2.30 -1.82
CA ALA A 21 6.43 1.89 -1.27
C ALA A 21 6.56 0.36 -1.20
N LEU A 22 5.52 -0.36 -0.80
CA LEU A 22 5.50 -1.82 -0.79
C LEU A 22 5.61 -2.40 -2.20
N ILE A 23 4.87 -1.86 -3.18
CA ILE A 23 4.98 -2.27 -4.59
C ILE A 23 6.39 -1.99 -5.10
N GLY A 24 6.93 -0.80 -4.84
CA GLY A 24 8.27 -0.41 -5.26
C GLY A 24 9.37 -1.29 -4.66
N LEU A 25 9.24 -1.65 -3.37
CA LEU A 25 10.16 -2.57 -2.71
C LEU A 25 10.10 -3.96 -3.35
N GLY A 26 8.90 -4.48 -3.63
CA GLY A 26 8.72 -5.76 -4.32
C GLY A 26 9.36 -5.77 -5.70
N LEU A 27 9.11 -4.74 -6.51
CA LEU A 27 9.73 -4.60 -7.83
C LEU A 27 11.26 -4.46 -7.74
N LEU A 28 11.76 -3.75 -6.73
CA LEU A 28 13.20 -3.61 -6.48
C LEU A 28 13.84 -4.96 -6.14
N CYS A 29 13.20 -5.76 -5.28
CA CYS A 29 13.67 -7.11 -4.95
C CYS A 29 13.78 -7.98 -6.21
N VAL A 30 12.73 -8.01 -7.03
CA VAL A 30 12.73 -8.74 -8.30
C VAL A 30 13.84 -8.22 -9.23
N TRP A 31 14.03 -6.91 -9.31
CA TRP A 31 15.05 -6.30 -10.16
C TRP A 31 16.47 -6.67 -9.71
N LEU A 32 16.73 -6.74 -8.41
CA LEU A 32 18.00 -7.17 -7.85
C LEU A 32 18.29 -8.65 -8.12
N GLU A 33 17.25 -9.50 -8.15
CA GLU A 33 17.37 -10.93 -8.39
C GLU A 33 17.70 -11.28 -9.86
N ILE A 34 17.36 -10.41 -10.81
CA ILE A 34 17.55 -10.65 -12.25
C ILE A 34 19.03 -10.75 -12.68
N GLY A 35 20.01 -10.48 -11.82
CA GLY A 35 21.45 -10.67 -12.07
C GLY A 35 22.04 -9.86 -13.26
N ARG A 36 21.19 -9.32 -14.15
CA ARG A 36 21.56 -8.44 -15.28
C ARG A 36 20.53 -7.31 -15.44
N PRO A 37 20.51 -6.34 -14.51
CA PRO A 37 19.48 -5.31 -14.42
C PRO A 37 19.36 -4.41 -15.66
N LEU A 38 20.47 -4.14 -16.35
CA LEU A 38 20.47 -3.32 -17.57
C LEU A 38 19.76 -3.98 -18.76
N ARG A 39 19.69 -5.33 -18.80
CA ARG A 39 18.91 -6.05 -19.83
C ARG A 39 17.41 -6.02 -19.54
N ALA A 40 16.99 -5.84 -18.30
CA ALA A 40 15.59 -5.68 -17.94
C ALA A 40 14.97 -4.43 -18.58
N MET A 41 15.75 -3.37 -18.82
CA MET A 41 15.27 -2.18 -19.52
C MET A 41 14.82 -2.47 -20.97
N ASN A 42 15.42 -3.48 -21.63
CA ASN A 42 14.99 -3.89 -22.97
C ASN A 42 13.59 -4.53 -23.00
N VAL A 43 13.08 -4.99 -21.83
CA VAL A 43 11.72 -5.53 -21.70
C VAL A 43 10.69 -4.43 -21.93
N MET A 44 10.98 -3.18 -21.51
CA MET A 44 10.11 -2.02 -21.75
C MET A 44 9.99 -1.64 -23.24
N LEU A 45 11.01 -1.95 -24.04
CA LEU A 45 11.04 -1.60 -25.47
C LEU A 45 10.19 -2.52 -26.35
N ARG A 46 9.69 -3.65 -25.82
CA ARG A 46 8.85 -4.62 -26.56
C ARG A 46 7.59 -5.00 -25.78
N PRO A 47 6.60 -4.11 -25.69
CA PRO A 47 5.42 -4.27 -24.82
C PRO A 47 4.50 -5.45 -25.21
N GLY A 48 4.59 -5.96 -26.43
CA GLY A 48 3.75 -7.06 -26.91
C GLY A 48 4.28 -8.46 -26.64
N SER A 49 5.54 -8.63 -26.19
CA SER A 49 6.22 -9.92 -26.18
C SER A 49 5.96 -10.78 -24.96
N SER A 50 5.69 -10.19 -23.78
CA SER A 50 5.52 -10.95 -22.54
C SER A 50 4.62 -10.24 -21.53
N TRP A 51 4.12 -10.98 -20.51
CA TRP A 51 3.36 -10.41 -19.40
C TRP A 51 4.22 -9.47 -18.55
N MET A 52 5.52 -9.75 -18.39
CA MET A 52 6.47 -8.84 -17.72
C MET A 52 6.59 -7.50 -18.42
N SER A 53 6.56 -7.48 -19.77
CA SER A 53 6.59 -6.23 -20.53
C SER A 53 5.33 -5.39 -20.33
N ARG A 54 4.16 -6.04 -20.19
CA ARG A 54 2.89 -5.35 -19.90
C ARG A 54 2.89 -4.79 -18.51
N GLU A 55 3.36 -5.54 -17.52
CA GLU A 55 3.55 -5.10 -16.15
C GLU A 55 4.44 -3.85 -16.08
N SER A 56 5.58 -3.87 -16.76
CA SER A 56 6.53 -2.75 -16.78
C SER A 56 5.96 -1.46 -17.40
N MET A 57 4.86 -1.54 -18.15
CA MET A 57 4.11 -0.38 -18.62
C MET A 57 3.03 0.07 -17.64
N VAL A 58 2.39 -0.89 -16.96
CA VAL A 58 1.33 -0.59 -15.98
C VAL A 58 1.92 -0.04 -14.67
N ALA A 59 3.10 -0.52 -14.26
CA ALA A 59 3.74 -0.06 -13.03
C ALA A 59 3.98 1.46 -12.99
N PRO A 60 4.60 2.12 -13.98
CA PRO A 60 4.75 3.57 -13.99
C PRO A 60 3.42 4.33 -13.94
N LEU A 61 2.36 3.77 -14.56
CA LEU A 61 1.02 4.34 -14.50
C LEU A 61 0.46 4.29 -13.07
N VAL A 62 0.61 3.16 -12.36
CA VAL A 62 0.22 3.03 -10.95
C VAL A 62 0.97 4.03 -10.08
N PHE A 63 2.29 4.15 -10.26
CA PHE A 63 3.10 5.10 -9.50
C PHE A 63 2.71 6.56 -9.80
N GLY A 64 2.55 6.92 -11.07
CA GLY A 64 2.18 8.28 -11.47
C GLY A 64 0.81 8.69 -10.92
N LEU A 65 -0.20 7.82 -11.09
CA LEU A 65 -1.55 8.06 -10.57
C LEU A 65 -1.58 8.06 -9.04
N GLY A 66 -0.85 7.14 -8.41
CA GLY A 66 -0.77 7.08 -6.95
C GLY A 66 -0.16 8.34 -6.34
N LEU A 67 0.94 8.85 -6.91
CA LEU A 67 1.54 10.11 -6.51
C LEU A 67 0.59 11.30 -6.74
N ALA A 68 -0.14 11.33 -7.87
CA ALA A 68 -1.14 12.37 -8.14
C ALA A 68 -2.27 12.37 -7.10
N VAL A 69 -2.78 11.18 -6.75
CA VAL A 69 -3.83 11.04 -5.71
C VAL A 69 -3.28 11.43 -4.34
N ALA A 70 -2.07 11.02 -3.99
CA ALA A 70 -1.41 11.42 -2.74
C ALA A 70 -1.16 12.93 -2.65
N ALA A 71 -0.88 13.59 -3.79
CA ALA A 71 -0.77 15.04 -3.90
C ALA A 71 -2.13 15.80 -3.83
N GLY A 72 -3.25 15.09 -3.66
CA GLY A 72 -4.59 15.66 -3.49
C GLY A 72 -5.48 15.64 -4.74
N LEU A 73 -5.00 15.14 -5.86
CA LEU A 73 -5.77 15.01 -7.12
C LEU A 73 -6.73 13.81 -7.05
N ARG A 74 -7.69 13.83 -6.14
CA ARG A 74 -8.61 12.72 -5.83
C ARG A 74 -9.49 12.28 -7.02
N ALA A 75 -9.71 13.13 -8.00
CA ALA A 75 -10.46 12.79 -9.23
C ALA A 75 -9.81 11.62 -10.00
N TRP A 76 -8.51 11.38 -9.83
CA TRP A 76 -7.76 10.30 -10.47
C TRP A 76 -7.82 8.96 -9.71
N ALA A 77 -8.43 8.93 -8.51
CA ALA A 77 -8.53 7.72 -7.71
C ALA A 77 -9.20 6.53 -8.43
N PRO A 78 -10.31 6.69 -9.20
CA PRO A 78 -10.89 5.56 -9.94
C PRO A 78 -9.92 4.98 -10.97
N LEU A 79 -9.15 5.84 -11.64
CA LEU A 79 -8.16 5.40 -12.63
C LEU A 79 -6.98 4.69 -11.96
N LEU A 80 -6.55 5.14 -10.76
CA LEU A 80 -5.57 4.44 -9.94
C LEU A 80 -6.05 3.04 -9.57
N VAL A 81 -7.31 2.88 -9.17
CA VAL A 81 -7.90 1.57 -8.84
C VAL A 81 -7.86 0.64 -10.06
N LEU A 82 -8.28 1.14 -11.23
CA LEU A 82 -8.22 0.35 -12.46
C LEU A 82 -6.79 -0.05 -12.84
N ALA A 83 -5.83 0.87 -12.72
CA ALA A 83 -4.43 0.60 -12.99
C ALA A 83 -3.85 -0.43 -11.99
N ALA A 84 -4.20 -0.33 -10.70
CA ALA A 84 -3.78 -1.28 -9.67
C ALA A 84 -4.35 -2.69 -9.90
N LEU A 85 -5.62 -2.79 -10.30
CA LEU A 85 -6.23 -4.08 -10.68
C LEU A 85 -5.55 -4.67 -11.93
N GLY A 86 -5.24 -3.83 -12.92
CA GLY A 86 -4.48 -4.24 -14.10
C GLY A 86 -3.08 -4.73 -13.73
N PHE A 87 -2.39 -4.06 -12.81
CA PHE A 87 -1.10 -4.48 -12.29
C PHE A 87 -1.19 -5.84 -11.58
N LEU A 88 -2.14 -6.01 -10.66
CA LEU A 88 -2.39 -7.27 -9.96
C LEU A 88 -2.69 -8.42 -10.93
N TYR A 89 -3.49 -8.15 -11.95
CA TYR A 89 -3.78 -9.13 -13.01
C TYR A 89 -2.51 -9.52 -13.79
N CYS A 90 -1.66 -8.56 -14.15
CA CYS A 90 -0.39 -8.83 -14.82
C CYS A 90 0.51 -9.74 -13.95
N GLN A 91 0.61 -9.47 -12.66
CA GLN A 91 1.34 -10.30 -11.69
C GLN A 91 0.84 -11.75 -11.69
N ALA A 92 -0.48 -11.94 -11.59
CA ALA A 92 -1.09 -13.27 -11.62
C ALA A 92 -0.79 -14.02 -12.94
N ARG A 93 -0.78 -13.30 -14.06
CA ARG A 93 -0.47 -13.87 -15.39
C ARG A 93 1.01 -14.20 -15.57
N ILE A 94 1.91 -13.44 -14.95
CA ILE A 94 3.35 -13.75 -14.93
C ILE A 94 3.58 -15.09 -14.23
N VAL A 95 2.97 -15.29 -13.05
CA VAL A 95 3.07 -16.55 -12.30
C VAL A 95 2.51 -17.71 -13.13
N GLN A 96 1.32 -17.56 -13.74
CA GLN A 96 0.73 -18.60 -14.57
C GLN A 96 1.58 -18.93 -15.82
N ALA A 97 2.27 -17.94 -16.38
CA ALA A 97 3.13 -18.13 -17.54
C ALA A 97 4.48 -18.78 -17.21
N ALA A 98 4.83 -18.91 -15.94
CA ALA A 98 6.08 -19.52 -15.51
C ALA A 98 6.07 -21.03 -15.82
N ARG A 99 7.03 -21.45 -16.67
CA ARG A 99 7.08 -22.82 -17.21
C ARG A 99 7.69 -23.85 -16.24
N GLY A 100 8.36 -23.39 -15.19
CA GLY A 100 9.12 -24.26 -14.27
C GLY A 100 8.26 -25.07 -13.31
N ILE A 101 7.03 -24.66 -13.03
CA ILE A 101 6.16 -25.30 -12.04
C ILE A 101 4.81 -25.66 -12.70
N PRO A 102 4.52 -26.95 -12.94
CA PRO A 102 3.29 -27.39 -13.60
C PRO A 102 2.01 -26.94 -12.88
N ALA A 103 2.01 -26.90 -11.55
CA ALA A 103 0.87 -26.47 -10.73
C ALA A 103 0.43 -25.02 -10.99
N TRP A 104 1.32 -24.13 -11.47
CA TRP A 104 0.99 -22.74 -11.76
C TRP A 104 0.25 -22.55 -13.10
N ARG A 105 0.16 -23.60 -13.92
CA ARG A 105 -0.55 -23.55 -15.21
C ARG A 105 -2.06 -23.79 -15.08
N GLU A 106 -2.51 -24.16 -13.89
CA GLU A 106 -3.93 -24.35 -13.64
C GLU A 106 -4.71 -23.05 -13.87
N PRO A 107 -5.87 -23.09 -14.54
CA PRO A 107 -6.67 -21.90 -14.84
C PRO A 107 -7.14 -21.17 -13.58
N MET A 108 -7.24 -21.87 -12.44
CA MET A 108 -7.67 -21.30 -11.16
C MET A 108 -6.58 -20.47 -10.45
N VAL A 109 -5.31 -20.54 -10.89
CA VAL A 109 -4.23 -19.78 -10.26
C VAL A 109 -4.43 -18.28 -10.40
N VAL A 110 -4.88 -17.80 -11.56
CA VAL A 110 -5.12 -16.37 -11.78
C VAL A 110 -6.21 -15.81 -10.87
N PRO A 111 -7.44 -16.38 -10.84
CA PRO A 111 -8.47 -15.87 -9.94
C PRO A 111 -8.08 -16.02 -8.45
N LEU A 112 -7.36 -17.08 -8.07
CA LEU A 112 -6.86 -17.25 -6.71
C LEU A 112 -5.89 -16.14 -6.32
N LEU A 113 -4.87 -15.85 -7.15
CA LEU A 113 -3.89 -14.80 -6.88
C LEU A 113 -4.53 -13.40 -6.84
N VAL A 114 -5.51 -13.14 -7.71
CA VAL A 114 -6.24 -11.88 -7.67
C VAL A 114 -7.07 -11.77 -6.40
N ALA A 115 -7.77 -12.83 -6.01
CA ALA A 115 -8.59 -12.84 -4.79
C ALA A 115 -7.74 -12.66 -3.52
N THR A 116 -6.59 -13.36 -3.42
CA THR A 116 -5.66 -13.21 -2.28
C THR A 116 -5.08 -11.80 -2.22
N GLY A 117 -4.62 -11.24 -3.34
CA GLY A 117 -4.08 -9.88 -3.39
C GLY A 117 -5.13 -8.81 -2.99
N LEU A 118 -6.40 -9.00 -3.38
CA LEU A 118 -7.49 -8.12 -2.95
C LEU A 118 -7.76 -8.28 -1.44
N ALA A 119 -7.76 -9.50 -0.91
CA ALA A 119 -7.97 -9.76 0.51
C ALA A 119 -6.84 -9.18 1.36
N GLU A 120 -5.58 -9.36 0.94
CA GLU A 120 -4.41 -8.78 1.61
C GLU A 120 -4.43 -7.24 1.58
N GLY A 121 -4.75 -6.66 0.42
CA GLY A 121 -4.89 -5.21 0.28
C GLY A 121 -6.01 -4.64 1.16
N ALA A 122 -7.16 -5.31 1.24
CA ALA A 122 -8.24 -4.94 2.13
C ALA A 122 -7.82 -5.03 3.61
N GLY A 123 -7.12 -6.11 3.99
CA GLY A 123 -6.58 -6.27 5.35
C GLY A 123 -5.62 -5.15 5.74
N LEU A 124 -4.67 -4.81 4.87
CA LEU A 124 -3.74 -3.70 5.10
C LEU A 124 -4.44 -2.34 5.19
N TYR A 125 -5.46 -2.12 4.36
CA TYR A 125 -6.28 -0.91 4.43
C TYR A 125 -6.99 -0.79 5.78
N TRP A 126 -7.64 -1.86 6.26
CA TRP A 126 -8.32 -1.89 7.56
C TRP A 126 -7.35 -1.65 8.71
N LEU A 127 -6.17 -2.30 8.70
CA LEU A 127 -5.14 -2.06 9.71
C LEU A 127 -4.68 -0.60 9.72
N GLY A 128 -4.43 -0.01 8.55
CA GLY A 128 -4.06 1.40 8.43
C GLY A 128 -5.16 2.38 8.85
N ALA A 129 -6.42 2.04 8.61
CA ALA A 129 -7.57 2.86 9.00
C ALA A 129 -7.88 2.77 10.50
N LEU A 130 -7.64 1.61 11.13
CA LEU A 130 -7.89 1.40 12.56
C LEU A 130 -6.73 1.89 13.45
N ALA A 131 -5.49 1.90 12.96
CA ALA A 131 -4.31 2.28 13.75
C ALA A 131 -4.44 3.68 14.38
N PRO A 132 -4.91 4.74 13.71
CA PRO A 132 -5.08 6.06 14.33
C PRO A 132 -6.13 6.07 15.44
N SER A 133 -7.25 5.36 15.28
CA SER A 133 -8.31 5.28 16.27
C SER A 133 -7.90 4.49 17.51
N ALA A 134 -7.18 3.38 17.33
CA ALA A 134 -6.63 2.60 18.43
C ALA A 134 -5.58 3.38 19.20
N MET A 135 -4.71 4.14 18.53
CA MET A 135 -3.72 4.99 19.15
C MET A 135 -4.37 6.14 19.95
N MET A 136 -5.42 6.78 19.41
CA MET A 136 -6.19 7.81 20.11
C MET A 136 -6.90 7.24 21.35
N MET A 137 -7.45 6.04 21.27
CA MET A 137 -8.10 5.36 22.41
C MET A 137 -7.09 5.03 23.50
N PHE A 138 -5.88 4.58 23.15
CA PHE A 138 -4.81 4.29 24.09
C PHE A 138 -4.29 5.56 24.79
N LEU A 139 -4.03 6.63 24.04
CA LEU A 139 -3.57 7.92 24.56
C LEU A 139 -4.66 8.61 25.40
N GLY A 140 -5.94 8.50 25.02
CA GLY A 140 -7.08 9.01 25.77
C GLY A 140 -7.27 8.28 27.11
N SER A 141 -7.02 6.98 27.14
CA SER A 141 -7.08 6.18 28.36
C SER A 141 -5.98 6.54 29.36
N SER A 142 -4.79 6.91 28.90
CA SER A 142 -3.68 7.30 29.77
C SER A 142 -3.86 8.68 30.43
N SER A 143 -4.69 9.55 29.85
CA SER A 143 -5.01 10.87 30.41
C SER A 143 -6.13 10.85 31.46
N SER A 144 -6.84 9.75 31.59
CA SER A 144 -7.94 9.56 32.56
C SER A 144 -7.52 8.86 33.86
N LEU A 145 -6.24 8.92 34.24
CA LEU A 145 -5.82 8.48 35.57
C LEU A 145 -6.61 9.24 36.63
N PRO A 146 -7.27 8.56 37.57
CA PRO A 146 -8.10 9.21 38.60
C PRO A 146 -7.22 10.15 39.43
N ARG A 147 -7.71 11.38 39.66
CA ARG A 147 -7.06 12.44 40.44
C ARG A 147 -6.70 12.04 41.89
N SER A 148 -7.12 10.86 42.36
CA SER A 148 -6.80 10.30 43.63
C SER A 148 -5.33 9.88 43.83
N ALA A 149 -4.54 9.86 42.75
CA ALA A 149 -3.11 9.51 42.81
C ALA A 149 -2.16 10.73 42.81
N GLN A 150 -2.68 11.96 42.88
CA GLN A 150 -1.81 13.12 43.08
C GLN A 150 -1.32 13.19 44.51
N PRO A 151 0.01 13.20 44.74
CA PRO A 151 0.55 13.37 46.11
C PRO A 151 0.10 14.75 46.65
N SER A 152 -0.48 14.75 47.85
CA SER A 152 -0.92 15.94 48.54
C SER A 152 0.23 16.95 48.61
N ARG A 153 0.03 18.17 48.12
CA ARG A 153 0.98 19.27 48.27
C ARG A 153 1.28 19.47 49.76
N PRO A 154 2.56 19.56 50.19
CA PRO A 154 2.88 19.87 51.54
C PRO A 154 2.30 21.26 51.91
N MET A 155 1.50 21.31 53.00
CA MET A 155 1.01 22.56 53.58
C MET A 155 2.21 23.42 53.99
N ASP A 156 2.37 24.57 53.35
CA ASP A 156 3.32 25.59 53.79
C ASP A 156 2.86 26.16 55.13
N ARG A 157 3.46 25.67 56.24
CA ARG A 157 3.34 26.27 57.57
C ARG A 157 4.30 27.46 57.68
N ARG A 158 3.91 28.58 57.17
CA ARG A 158 4.50 29.87 57.57
C ARG A 158 3.44 30.71 58.34
N ARG A 159 3.55 30.72 59.65
CA ARG A 159 3.21 31.81 60.54
C ARG A 159 4.39 32.00 61.46
#